data_8ce70b87d8a2af515a94850e25570a26
#
_entry.id   8ce70b87d8a2af515a94850e25570a26
#
_cell.length_a   1.000
_cell.length_b   1.000
_cell.length_c   1.000
_cell.angle_alpha   90.00
_cell.angle_beta   90.00
_cell.angle_gamma   90.00
#
_symmetry.space_group_name_H-M   'P 1'
#
loop_
_entity.id
_entity.type
_entity.pdbx_description
1 polymer ?
#
loop_
_entity_poly.entity_id
_entity_poly.type
_entity_poly.pdbx_seq_one_letter_code
_entity_poly.pdbx_strand_id
1 'polypeptide(L)'
;MSLLRSKSVIWSTLAIVLACALAVAGCSKLKNAAKEMQPGQAFLDSRIPAGLSPQYFPPDGFVWGAYRAGKLPQARYGVASPPINPKAQVLILADADYPAEVYFETMRQLLAEGYGVWLLEVPGQGGAGHYLLQNDSVFTASYHDAQLTARDFITDIVKPSGDKPLFVIGTGFSAINALSLSTMLKDDNLRGFVAYDPYLGGVIAKGEEWHRDTVQPGYWGAIAQNWQMSNPDLRLRKKSDGWQKQMQKAYTELSGLHLPVLSLKSGAQVLVLEPKSGTTNNANSASALCARLPRCKLQPNDGPQALGPDIIAFIQAQTPTH
;
A
#
# COMPACT_ATOMS: atom_id res chain seq x y z
N MET A 1 -51.65 58.18 6.35
CA MET A 1 -51.54 56.68 6.21
C MET A 1 -50.41 56.17 5.30
N SER A 2 -49.42 56.97 4.87
CA SER A 2 -48.38 56.54 3.91
C SER A 2 -47.00 56.18 4.53
N LEU A 3 -46.73 56.57 5.76
CA LEU A 3 -45.44 56.36 6.42
C LEU A 3 -45.23 54.98 7.04
N LEU A 4 -46.29 54.22 7.34
CA LEU A 4 -46.22 52.88 7.92
C LEU A 4 -45.97 51.76 6.90
N ARG A 5 -46.28 51.98 5.62
CA ARG A 5 -46.02 51.00 4.56
C ARG A 5 -44.56 50.96 4.14
N SER A 6 -43.81 52.05 4.28
CA SER A 6 -42.39 52.13 3.88
C SER A 6 -41.49 51.35 4.83
N LYS A 7 -41.77 51.33 6.13
CA LYS A 7 -40.94 50.62 7.12
C LYS A 7 -41.04 49.09 7.00
N SER A 8 -42.21 48.56 6.68
CA SER A 8 -42.36 47.10 6.53
C SER A 8 -41.66 46.52 5.32
N VAL A 9 -41.57 47.29 4.24
CA VAL A 9 -40.83 46.87 3.02
C VAL A 9 -39.31 46.87 3.25
N ILE A 10 -38.78 47.84 4.01
CA ILE A 10 -37.35 47.92 4.31
C ILE A 10 -36.93 46.78 5.21
N TRP A 11 -37.74 46.41 6.21
CA TRP A 11 -37.45 45.29 7.11
C TRP A 11 -37.51 43.95 6.39
N SER A 12 -38.46 43.75 5.49
CA SER A 12 -38.56 42.50 4.71
C SER A 12 -37.39 42.35 3.70
N THR A 13 -36.95 43.42 3.06
CA THR A 13 -35.77 43.38 2.16
C THR A 13 -34.47 43.14 2.93
N LEU A 14 -34.31 43.73 4.14
CA LEU A 14 -33.13 43.49 5.00
C LEU A 14 -33.07 42.06 5.48
N ALA A 15 -34.20 41.45 5.86
CA ALA A 15 -34.30 40.05 6.30
C ALA A 15 -33.94 39.07 5.17
N ILE A 16 -34.39 39.37 3.92
CA ILE A 16 -34.07 38.54 2.75
C ILE A 16 -32.57 38.62 2.41
N VAL A 17 -32.00 39.83 2.43
CA VAL A 17 -30.54 40.00 2.19
C VAL A 17 -29.69 39.28 3.24
N LEU A 18 -30.11 39.36 4.52
CA LEU A 18 -29.42 38.67 5.60
C LEU A 18 -29.52 37.13 5.47
N ALA A 19 -30.69 36.62 5.10
CA ALA A 19 -30.91 35.19 4.86
C ALA A 19 -30.10 34.69 3.65
N CYS A 20 -30.00 35.47 2.57
CA CYS A 20 -29.15 35.16 1.42
C CYS A 20 -27.66 35.20 1.76
N ALA A 21 -27.22 36.17 2.57
CA ALA A 21 -25.84 36.26 3.03
C ALA A 21 -25.44 35.05 3.93
N LEU A 22 -26.33 34.63 4.82
CA LEU A 22 -26.13 33.44 5.67
C LEU A 22 -26.14 32.14 4.85
N ALA A 23 -26.99 32.04 3.83
CA ALA A 23 -27.02 30.90 2.93
C ALA A 23 -25.72 30.80 2.09
N VAL A 24 -25.21 31.92 1.58
CA VAL A 24 -23.94 31.96 0.83
C VAL A 24 -22.75 31.65 1.74
N ALA A 25 -22.72 32.16 2.97
CA ALA A 25 -21.68 31.84 3.96
C ALA A 25 -21.75 30.37 4.41
N GLY A 26 -22.94 29.81 4.55
CA GLY A 26 -23.15 28.40 4.81
C GLY A 26 -22.69 27.51 3.67
N CYS A 27 -23.00 27.87 2.42
CA CYS A 27 -22.55 27.16 1.24
C CYS A 27 -21.02 27.22 1.04
N SER A 28 -20.38 28.35 1.37
CA SER A 28 -18.93 28.47 1.28
C SER A 28 -18.22 27.63 2.37
N LYS A 29 -18.76 27.60 3.59
CA LYS A 29 -18.24 26.72 4.65
C LYS A 29 -18.44 25.23 4.32
N LEU A 30 -19.60 24.86 3.75
CA LEU A 30 -19.86 23.50 3.28
C LEU A 30 -18.94 23.12 2.11
N LYS A 31 -18.68 24.03 1.16
CA LYS A 31 -17.71 23.78 0.07
C LYS A 31 -16.29 23.65 0.59
N ASN A 32 -15.89 24.41 1.58
CA ASN A 32 -14.56 24.31 2.18
C ASN A 32 -14.44 23.04 3.03
N ALA A 33 -15.45 22.68 3.83
CA ALA A 33 -15.50 21.40 4.54
C ALA A 33 -15.51 20.21 3.57
N ALA A 34 -16.27 20.28 2.47
CA ALA A 34 -16.25 19.25 1.43
C ALA A 34 -14.91 19.19 0.67
N LYS A 35 -14.15 20.28 0.64
CA LYS A 35 -12.81 20.30 0.04
C LYS A 35 -11.74 19.72 0.99
N GLU A 36 -11.91 19.90 2.30
CA GLU A 36 -11.08 19.27 3.34
C GLU A 36 -11.40 17.78 3.52
N MET A 37 -12.62 17.35 3.20
CA MET A 37 -13.11 15.98 3.28
C MET A 37 -13.18 15.30 1.91
N GLN A 38 -12.32 15.64 0.95
CA GLN A 38 -12.32 14.93 -0.33
C GLN A 38 -11.89 13.47 -0.14
N PRO A 39 -12.76 12.50 -0.49
CA PRO A 39 -12.35 11.11 -0.46
C PRO A 39 -11.15 10.92 -1.39
N GLY A 40 -10.25 10.06 -1.02
CA GLY A 40 -9.17 9.67 -1.88
C GLY A 40 -7.86 10.42 -1.73
N GLN A 41 -7.68 11.24 -0.69
CA GLN A 41 -6.36 11.80 -0.35
C GLN A 41 -5.57 10.83 0.55
N ALA A 42 -4.27 10.72 0.27
CA ALA A 42 -3.36 9.95 1.09
C ALA A 42 -2.86 10.77 2.30
N PHE A 43 -2.63 10.09 3.41
CA PHE A 43 -2.03 10.64 4.62
C PHE A 43 -0.51 10.66 4.50
N LEU A 44 0.13 11.84 4.54
CA LEU A 44 1.56 11.99 4.28
C LEU A 44 2.38 12.43 5.51
N ASP A 45 1.75 12.68 6.64
CA ASP A 45 2.36 13.29 7.82
C ASP A 45 2.36 12.32 9.02
N SER A 46 2.97 11.14 8.85
CA SER A 46 3.09 10.20 9.96
C SER A 46 4.15 10.65 10.96
N ARG A 47 3.74 10.71 12.23
CA ARG A 47 4.59 11.12 13.37
C ARG A 47 5.22 9.91 14.01
N ILE A 48 6.51 9.99 14.28
CA ILE A 48 7.25 8.94 14.96
C ILE A 48 6.67 8.75 16.38
N PRO A 49 6.23 7.53 16.74
CA PRO A 49 5.72 7.24 18.07
C PRO A 49 6.76 7.44 19.16
N ALA A 50 6.35 8.02 20.29
CA ALA A 50 7.20 8.11 21.46
C ALA A 50 7.58 6.70 21.97
N GLY A 51 8.86 6.49 22.26
CA GLY A 51 9.36 5.20 22.79
C GLY A 51 9.55 4.10 21.74
N LEU A 52 9.30 4.37 20.46
CA LEU A 52 9.62 3.44 19.40
C LEU A 52 11.13 3.29 19.23
N SER A 53 11.63 2.08 19.03
CA SER A 53 13.06 1.84 18.77
C SER A 53 13.51 2.46 17.45
N PRO A 54 14.73 3.06 17.38
CA PRO A 54 15.23 3.76 16.19
C PRO A 54 15.29 2.92 14.91
N GLN A 55 15.43 1.61 15.03
CA GLN A 55 15.42 0.70 13.87
C GLN A 55 14.10 0.73 13.08
N TYR A 56 13.00 1.15 13.73
CA TYR A 56 11.68 1.27 13.12
C TYR A 56 11.33 2.72 12.69
N PHE A 57 12.27 3.64 12.79
CA PHE A 57 12.09 4.99 12.28
C PHE A 57 12.24 5.02 10.76
N PRO A 58 11.63 6.02 10.08
CA PRO A 58 11.90 6.22 8.67
C PRO A 58 13.42 6.34 8.43
N PRO A 59 13.93 5.76 7.33
CA PRO A 59 15.34 5.92 6.96
C PRO A 59 15.71 7.39 6.71
N ASP A 60 16.98 7.72 6.80
CA ASP A 60 17.47 9.05 6.46
C ASP A 60 17.14 9.40 5.01
N GLY A 61 16.67 10.62 4.80
CA GLY A 61 16.23 11.08 3.47
C GLY A 61 14.90 10.48 2.97
N PHE A 62 14.20 9.72 3.81
CA PHE A 62 12.88 9.20 3.47
C PHE A 62 11.85 10.32 3.31
N VAL A 63 11.03 10.21 2.27
CA VAL A 63 9.91 11.12 2.03
C VAL A 63 8.63 10.35 1.66
N TRP A 64 7.50 10.82 2.17
CA TRP A 64 6.18 10.39 1.71
C TRP A 64 5.73 11.20 0.50
N GLY A 65 5.00 10.56 -0.39
CA GLY A 65 4.31 11.17 -1.52
C GLY A 65 2.98 10.50 -1.81
N ALA A 66 2.20 11.14 -2.66
CA ALA A 66 0.93 10.61 -3.13
C ALA A 66 0.96 10.44 -4.65
N TYR A 67 0.41 9.33 -5.13
CA TYR A 67 0.27 9.02 -6.56
C TYR A 67 -1.18 8.69 -6.88
N ARG A 68 -1.68 9.12 -8.02
CA ARG A 68 -3.06 8.86 -8.45
C ARG A 68 -3.06 8.18 -9.82
N ALA A 69 -3.47 6.94 -9.86
CA ALA A 69 -3.72 6.22 -11.10
C ALA A 69 -5.12 6.59 -11.64
N GLY A 70 -5.17 7.34 -12.69
CA GLY A 70 -6.43 7.77 -13.31
C GLY A 70 -7.38 8.46 -12.34
N LYS A 71 -8.56 7.87 -12.12
CA LYS A 71 -9.62 8.40 -11.21
C LYS A 71 -9.66 7.71 -9.85
N LEU A 72 -8.75 6.79 -9.58
CA LEU A 72 -8.70 6.08 -8.30
C LEU A 72 -8.33 7.03 -7.15
N PRO A 73 -8.65 6.68 -5.90
CA PRO A 73 -8.08 7.35 -4.75
C PRO A 73 -6.55 7.35 -4.81
N GLN A 74 -5.90 8.25 -4.10
CA GLN A 74 -4.44 8.34 -4.09
C GLN A 74 -3.84 7.11 -3.40
N ALA A 75 -2.88 6.47 -4.06
CA ALA A 75 -1.93 5.62 -3.40
C ALA A 75 -0.98 6.48 -2.55
N ARG A 76 -0.50 5.95 -1.44
CA ARG A 76 0.56 6.54 -0.65
C ARG A 76 1.86 5.82 -0.95
N TYR A 77 2.91 6.55 -1.24
CA TYR A 77 4.20 5.94 -1.43
C TYR A 77 5.26 6.61 -0.57
N GLY A 78 6.26 5.84 -0.18
CA GLY A 78 7.46 6.34 0.45
C GLY A 78 8.66 6.02 -0.40
N VAL A 79 9.71 6.85 -0.33
CA VAL A 79 10.96 6.60 -1.02
C VAL A 79 12.15 7.03 -0.20
N ALA A 80 13.21 6.23 -0.24
CA ALA A 80 14.53 6.60 0.20
C ALA A 80 15.58 6.02 -0.77
N SER A 81 16.67 6.74 -0.97
CA SER A 81 17.73 6.34 -1.86
C SER A 81 19.09 6.55 -1.19
N PRO A 82 20.07 5.69 -1.45
CA PRO A 82 21.42 5.91 -0.96
C PRO A 82 22.00 7.19 -1.60
N PRO A 83 23.02 7.82 -0.95
CA PRO A 83 23.67 9.05 -1.45
C PRO A 83 24.33 8.89 -2.82
N ILE A 84 24.73 7.67 -3.15
CA ILE A 84 25.34 7.30 -4.44
C ILE A 84 24.25 6.64 -5.31
N ASN A 85 24.42 6.64 -6.63
CA ASN A 85 23.51 5.95 -7.54
C ASN A 85 23.17 4.54 -7.05
N PRO A 86 21.89 4.20 -6.87
CA PRO A 86 21.49 2.89 -6.39
C PRO A 86 21.89 1.79 -7.38
N LYS A 87 22.36 0.66 -6.86
CA LYS A 87 22.70 -0.54 -7.64
C LYS A 87 21.48 -1.17 -8.32
N ALA A 88 20.34 -1.05 -7.67
CA ALA A 88 19.02 -1.49 -8.14
C ALA A 88 17.94 -0.73 -7.39
N GLN A 89 16.70 -0.85 -7.84
CA GLN A 89 15.53 -0.34 -7.16
C GLN A 89 14.72 -1.51 -6.59
N VAL A 90 14.16 -1.33 -5.42
CA VAL A 90 13.26 -2.29 -4.76
C VAL A 90 11.94 -1.60 -4.48
N LEU A 91 10.83 -2.15 -4.97
CA LEU A 91 9.47 -1.68 -4.66
C LEU A 91 8.81 -2.68 -3.72
N ILE A 92 8.47 -2.25 -2.52
CA ILE A 92 7.68 -3.02 -1.56
C ILE A 92 6.22 -2.61 -1.69
N LEU A 93 5.36 -3.55 -2.05
CA LEU A 93 3.91 -3.41 -1.99
C LEU A 93 3.45 -3.83 -0.60
N ALA A 94 3.02 -2.85 0.20
CA ALA A 94 2.61 -3.06 1.58
C ALA A 94 1.36 -3.95 1.66
N ASP A 95 1.30 -4.78 2.70
CA ASP A 95 0.13 -5.60 2.98
C ASP A 95 -1.04 -4.75 3.49
N ALA A 96 -2.26 -5.26 3.31
CA ALA A 96 -3.47 -4.63 3.81
C ALA A 96 -3.66 -4.74 5.34
N ASP A 97 -2.92 -5.62 5.99
CA ASP A 97 -3.05 -5.87 7.44
C ASP A 97 -2.28 -4.87 8.31
N TYR A 98 -1.30 -4.16 7.73
CA TYR A 98 -0.41 -3.29 8.47
C TYR A 98 -0.19 -1.96 7.75
N PRO A 99 0.03 -0.86 8.49
CA PRO A 99 0.51 0.38 7.88
C PRO A 99 1.93 0.19 7.33
N ALA A 100 2.25 0.92 6.28
CA ALA A 100 3.52 0.79 5.56
C ALA A 100 4.76 1.06 6.44
N GLU A 101 4.61 1.77 7.52
CA GLU A 101 5.65 2.07 8.49
C GLU A 101 6.32 0.83 9.10
N VAL A 102 5.66 -0.33 9.08
CA VAL A 102 6.26 -1.59 9.58
C VAL A 102 7.45 -2.05 8.73
N TYR A 103 7.59 -1.54 7.51
CA TYR A 103 8.67 -1.91 6.58
C TYR A 103 9.93 -1.05 6.71
N PHE A 104 9.97 -0.04 7.60
CA PHE A 104 11.13 0.84 7.72
C PHE A 104 12.43 0.11 8.09
N GLU A 105 12.36 -0.93 8.93
CA GLU A 105 13.52 -1.76 9.22
C GLU A 105 14.04 -2.46 7.96
N THR A 106 13.16 -3.10 7.19
CA THR A 106 13.49 -3.72 5.91
C THR A 106 14.08 -2.71 4.93
N MET A 107 13.50 -1.50 4.84
CA MET A 107 14.02 -0.44 3.99
C MET A 107 15.45 -0.03 4.39
N ARG A 108 15.74 0.11 5.70
CA ARG A 108 17.09 0.44 6.19
C ARG A 108 18.11 -0.62 5.80
N GLN A 109 17.75 -1.90 5.92
CA GLN A 109 18.61 -3.02 5.53
C GLN A 109 18.95 -2.96 4.03
N LEU A 110 17.95 -2.72 3.19
CA LEU A 110 18.11 -2.59 1.74
C LEU A 110 18.94 -1.37 1.34
N LEU A 111 18.71 -0.22 1.99
CA LEU A 111 19.48 1.01 1.76
C LEU A 111 20.95 0.84 2.14
N ALA A 112 21.25 0.13 3.23
CA ALA A 112 22.62 -0.15 3.65
C ALA A 112 23.41 -0.95 2.59
N GLU A 113 22.72 -1.77 1.81
CA GLU A 113 23.30 -2.51 0.67
C GLU A 113 23.41 -1.69 -0.62
N GLY A 114 22.94 -0.44 -0.59
CA GLY A 114 23.03 0.47 -1.74
C GLY A 114 21.88 0.35 -2.73
N TYR A 115 20.71 -0.14 -2.32
CA TYR A 115 19.50 -0.18 -3.14
C TYR A 115 18.64 1.06 -2.89
N GLY A 116 18.02 1.63 -3.94
CA GLY A 116 16.94 2.60 -3.80
C GLY A 116 15.65 1.86 -3.44
N VAL A 117 14.91 2.32 -2.43
CA VAL A 117 13.74 1.60 -1.93
C VAL A 117 12.49 2.46 -2.03
N TRP A 118 11.48 1.90 -2.64
CA TRP A 118 10.14 2.42 -2.76
C TRP A 118 9.18 1.57 -1.92
N LEU A 119 8.23 2.23 -1.30
CA LEU A 119 7.17 1.61 -0.51
C LEU A 119 5.84 2.09 -1.05
N LEU A 120 4.89 1.21 -1.33
CA LEU A 120 3.60 1.57 -1.91
C LEU A 120 2.44 0.95 -1.12
N GLU A 121 1.56 1.80 -0.61
CA GLU A 121 0.22 1.45 -0.15
C GLU A 121 -0.77 1.78 -1.26
N VAL A 122 -1.49 0.76 -1.72
CA VAL A 122 -2.50 0.94 -2.77
C VAL A 122 -3.79 1.57 -2.20
N PRO A 123 -4.65 2.18 -3.04
CA PRO A 123 -5.89 2.80 -2.57
C PRO A 123 -6.74 1.91 -1.67
N GLY A 124 -7.27 2.50 -0.61
CA GLY A 124 -8.22 1.86 0.30
C GLY A 124 -7.61 1.05 1.44
N GLN A 125 -6.29 1.13 1.64
CA GLN A 125 -5.59 0.49 2.76
C GLN A 125 -4.54 1.42 3.39
N GLY A 126 -4.16 1.13 4.63
CA GLY A 126 -3.14 1.90 5.35
C GLY A 126 -3.42 3.40 5.36
N GLY A 127 -2.38 4.20 5.09
CA GLY A 127 -2.47 5.65 4.95
C GLY A 127 -2.80 6.13 3.53
N ALA A 128 -3.13 5.24 2.59
CA ALA A 128 -3.58 5.62 1.26
C ALA A 128 -4.99 6.23 1.27
N GLY A 129 -5.36 6.90 0.20
CA GLY A 129 -6.67 7.50 0.05
C GLY A 129 -7.80 6.46 0.02
N HIS A 130 -8.92 6.78 0.64
CA HIS A 130 -10.08 5.90 0.74
C HIS A 130 -11.11 6.16 -0.35
N TYR A 131 -11.84 5.12 -0.74
CA TYR A 131 -12.93 5.21 -1.72
C TYR A 131 -14.17 5.91 -1.15
N LEU A 132 -14.37 5.84 0.18
CA LEU A 132 -15.52 6.38 0.89
C LEU A 132 -15.06 7.38 1.95
N LEU A 133 -15.88 8.41 2.21
CA LEU A 133 -15.58 9.47 3.18
C LEU A 133 -15.49 8.98 4.64
N GLN A 134 -16.30 7.99 4.97
CA GLN A 134 -16.34 7.36 6.29
C GLN A 134 -16.07 5.88 6.09
N ASN A 135 -14.81 5.50 6.17
CA ASN A 135 -14.44 4.11 6.06
C ASN A 135 -13.37 3.79 7.10
N ASP A 136 -13.78 3.05 8.10
CA ASP A 136 -12.95 2.47 9.15
C ASP A 136 -12.41 1.08 8.76
N SER A 137 -12.68 0.66 7.54
CA SER A 137 -12.35 -0.67 7.03
C SER A 137 -11.53 -0.58 5.75
N VAL A 138 -10.61 -1.52 5.57
CA VAL A 138 -9.94 -1.76 4.30
C VAL A 138 -10.98 -2.06 3.24
N PHE A 139 -10.96 -1.32 2.16
CA PHE A 139 -11.93 -1.43 1.07
C PHE A 139 -11.27 -1.27 -0.30
N THR A 140 -11.76 -2.00 -1.28
CA THR A 140 -11.47 -1.76 -2.70
C THR A 140 -12.72 -1.98 -3.54
N ALA A 141 -12.89 -1.21 -4.59
CA ALA A 141 -13.96 -1.42 -5.56
C ALA A 141 -13.65 -2.60 -6.49
N SER A 142 -12.38 -2.79 -6.81
CA SER A 142 -11.88 -3.90 -7.62
C SER A 142 -10.46 -4.28 -7.21
N TYR A 143 -10.13 -5.57 -7.22
CA TYR A 143 -8.75 -6.01 -6.98
C TYR A 143 -7.80 -5.53 -8.10
N HIS A 144 -8.30 -5.26 -9.29
CA HIS A 144 -7.52 -4.66 -10.38
C HIS A 144 -7.03 -3.25 -10.07
N ASP A 145 -7.72 -2.50 -9.18
CA ASP A 145 -7.32 -1.14 -8.83
C ASP A 145 -5.91 -1.11 -8.22
N ALA A 146 -5.60 -2.09 -7.36
CA ALA A 146 -4.27 -2.23 -6.78
C ALA A 146 -3.20 -2.58 -7.83
N GLN A 147 -3.52 -3.49 -8.73
CA GLN A 147 -2.64 -3.93 -9.82
C GLN A 147 -2.35 -2.79 -10.80
N LEU A 148 -3.40 -2.07 -11.23
CA LEU A 148 -3.28 -0.92 -12.11
C LEU A 148 -2.47 0.21 -11.45
N THR A 149 -2.74 0.49 -10.18
CA THR A 149 -2.01 1.51 -9.42
C THR A 149 -0.52 1.17 -9.35
N ALA A 150 -0.17 -0.06 -9.02
CA ALA A 150 1.23 -0.48 -8.92
C ALA A 150 1.92 -0.46 -10.29
N ARG A 151 1.25 -0.92 -11.36
CA ARG A 151 1.75 -0.87 -12.74
C ARG A 151 2.05 0.56 -13.17
N ASP A 152 1.08 1.45 -13.02
CA ASP A 152 1.19 2.84 -13.46
C ASP A 152 2.23 3.59 -12.61
N PHE A 153 2.30 3.30 -11.29
CA PHE A 153 3.34 3.84 -10.42
C PHE A 153 4.76 3.43 -10.87
N ILE A 154 4.96 2.17 -11.26
CA ILE A 154 6.23 1.70 -11.80
C ILE A 154 6.57 2.44 -13.08
N THR A 155 5.60 2.58 -13.98
CA THR A 155 5.80 3.22 -15.30
C THR A 155 6.04 4.72 -15.19
N ASP A 156 5.29 5.42 -14.33
CA ASP A 156 5.28 6.87 -14.28
C ASP A 156 6.31 7.45 -13.31
N ILE A 157 6.59 6.75 -12.20
CA ILE A 157 7.39 7.27 -11.09
C ILE A 157 8.71 6.52 -10.93
N VAL A 158 8.67 5.19 -10.76
CA VAL A 158 9.89 4.40 -10.49
C VAL A 158 10.81 4.36 -11.70
N LYS A 159 10.27 4.13 -12.89
CA LYS A 159 10.97 4.15 -14.20
C LYS A 159 12.25 3.30 -14.19
N PRO A 160 12.13 1.98 -14.06
CA PRO A 160 13.29 1.12 -14.04
C PRO A 160 14.11 1.27 -15.34
N SER A 161 15.42 1.10 -15.24
CA SER A 161 16.34 1.20 -16.37
C SER A 161 17.42 0.10 -16.29
N GLY A 162 18.19 -0.08 -17.34
CA GLY A 162 19.20 -1.14 -17.38
C GLY A 162 20.28 -1.02 -16.31
N ASP A 163 20.63 0.20 -15.93
CA ASP A 163 21.56 0.53 -14.84
C ASP A 163 20.87 0.57 -13.45
N LYS A 164 19.54 0.60 -13.40
CA LYS A 164 18.71 0.61 -12.20
C LYS A 164 17.55 -0.37 -12.32
N PRO A 165 17.86 -1.68 -12.38
CA PRO A 165 16.80 -2.70 -12.49
C PRO A 165 15.90 -2.69 -11.28
N LEU A 166 14.65 -3.15 -11.46
CA LEU A 166 13.63 -3.18 -10.43
C LEU A 166 13.36 -4.61 -9.94
N PHE A 167 13.27 -4.74 -8.63
CA PHE A 167 12.74 -5.90 -7.93
C PHE A 167 11.43 -5.52 -7.22
N VAL A 168 10.38 -6.31 -7.39
CA VAL A 168 9.07 -6.04 -6.80
C VAL A 168 8.78 -7.05 -5.70
N ILE A 169 8.49 -6.55 -4.52
CA ILE A 169 8.21 -7.34 -3.32
C ILE A 169 6.75 -7.15 -2.96
N GLY A 170 5.99 -8.22 -2.86
CA GLY A 170 4.63 -8.19 -2.33
C GLY A 170 4.56 -8.98 -1.05
N THR A 171 3.83 -8.47 -0.07
CA THR A 171 3.65 -9.11 1.23
C THR A 171 2.17 -9.42 1.46
N GLY A 172 1.86 -10.60 2.04
CA GLY A 172 0.51 -11.02 2.32
C GLY A 172 -0.42 -10.99 1.10
N PHE A 173 -1.48 -10.21 1.17
CA PHE A 173 -2.41 -10.02 0.05
C PHE A 173 -1.78 -9.28 -1.13
N SER A 174 -0.83 -8.38 -0.88
CA SER A 174 -0.14 -7.65 -1.94
C SER A 174 0.87 -8.50 -2.72
N ALA A 175 1.20 -9.70 -2.23
CA ALA A 175 1.99 -10.67 -2.99
C ALA A 175 1.31 -11.10 -4.29
N ILE A 176 -0.03 -11.20 -4.31
CA ILE A 176 -0.81 -11.47 -5.53
C ILE A 176 -0.61 -10.33 -6.54
N ASN A 177 -0.64 -9.08 -6.07
CA ASN A 177 -0.43 -7.91 -6.93
C ASN A 177 0.97 -7.92 -7.53
N ALA A 178 2.01 -8.21 -6.72
CA ALA A 178 3.39 -8.31 -7.22
C ALA A 178 3.53 -9.37 -8.31
N LEU A 179 2.97 -10.57 -8.10
CA LEU A 179 3.00 -11.64 -9.08
C LEU A 179 2.22 -11.28 -10.36
N SER A 180 1.08 -10.62 -10.24
CA SER A 180 0.26 -10.18 -11.38
C SER A 180 1.00 -9.15 -12.24
N LEU A 181 1.82 -8.28 -11.65
CA LEU A 181 2.63 -7.31 -12.40
C LEU A 181 3.56 -7.97 -13.41
N SER A 182 4.02 -9.19 -13.13
CA SER A 182 4.85 -9.96 -14.06
C SER A 182 4.16 -10.26 -15.40
N THR A 183 2.83 -10.24 -15.43
CA THR A 183 2.03 -10.43 -16.66
C THR A 183 1.64 -9.09 -17.30
N MET A 184 1.54 -8.03 -16.50
CA MET A 184 1.05 -6.71 -16.92
C MET A 184 2.15 -5.82 -17.48
N LEU A 185 3.38 -6.00 -17.00
CA LEU A 185 4.54 -5.21 -17.40
C LEU A 185 5.47 -6.05 -18.29
N LYS A 186 5.78 -5.50 -19.46
CA LYS A 186 6.75 -6.08 -20.41
C LYS A 186 8.00 -5.20 -20.40
N ASP A 187 8.70 -5.18 -19.29
CA ASP A 187 9.90 -4.39 -19.11
C ASP A 187 11.08 -5.31 -18.76
N ASP A 188 12.12 -5.30 -19.58
CA ASP A 188 13.31 -6.11 -19.38
C ASP A 188 14.14 -5.68 -18.17
N ASN A 189 13.83 -4.51 -17.58
CA ASN A 189 14.46 -4.02 -16.36
C ASN A 189 13.79 -4.53 -15.09
N LEU A 190 12.66 -5.26 -15.19
CA LEU A 190 12.09 -6.03 -14.11
C LEU A 190 12.88 -7.33 -13.95
N ARG A 191 13.66 -7.46 -12.88
CA ARG A 191 14.59 -8.58 -12.68
C ARG A 191 14.08 -9.65 -11.73
N GLY A 192 13.19 -9.31 -10.80
CA GLY A 192 12.70 -10.30 -9.85
C GLY A 192 11.42 -9.89 -9.13
N PHE A 193 10.73 -10.91 -8.66
CA PHE A 193 9.53 -10.79 -7.84
C PHE A 193 9.69 -11.61 -6.57
N VAL A 194 9.36 -11.01 -5.42
CA VAL A 194 9.33 -11.71 -4.14
C VAL A 194 7.89 -11.70 -3.63
N ALA A 195 7.38 -12.87 -3.29
CA ALA A 195 6.10 -13.06 -2.64
C ALA A 195 6.35 -13.55 -1.21
N TYR A 196 6.20 -12.66 -0.23
CA TYR A 196 6.36 -12.99 1.18
C TYR A 196 5.00 -13.31 1.79
N ASP A 197 4.86 -14.48 2.41
CA ASP A 197 3.63 -14.99 3.04
C ASP A 197 2.38 -14.77 2.16
N PRO A 198 2.40 -15.20 0.89
CA PRO A 198 1.33 -14.87 -0.05
C PRO A 198 0.00 -15.47 0.39
N TYR A 199 -1.09 -14.71 0.27
CA TYR A 199 -2.43 -15.27 0.42
C TYR A 199 -2.72 -16.25 -0.72
N LEU A 200 -2.90 -17.51 -0.36
CA LEU A 200 -3.08 -18.62 -1.30
C LEU A 200 -4.48 -19.28 -1.20
N GLY A 201 -5.50 -18.47 -0.94
CA GLY A 201 -6.87 -18.93 -0.78
C GLY A 201 -7.25 -19.26 0.66
N GLY A 202 -8.49 -19.69 0.85
CA GLY A 202 -9.04 -19.96 2.17
C GLY A 202 -9.87 -18.83 2.73
N VAL A 203 -10.23 -18.94 4.02
CA VAL A 203 -11.05 -17.95 4.70
C VAL A 203 -10.19 -16.75 5.08
N ILE A 204 -10.62 -15.57 4.66
CA ILE A 204 -10.00 -14.31 5.06
C ILE A 204 -10.61 -13.87 6.38
N ALA A 205 -9.79 -13.75 7.42
CA ALA A 205 -10.23 -13.18 8.68
C ALA A 205 -10.65 -11.72 8.46
N LYS A 206 -11.86 -11.38 8.92
CA LYS A 206 -12.42 -10.03 8.78
C LYS A 206 -11.61 -8.98 9.53
N GLY A 207 -10.93 -9.41 10.60
CA GLY A 207 -10.26 -8.52 11.53
C GLY A 207 -11.27 -7.75 12.40
N GLU A 208 -10.77 -7.03 13.35
CA GLU A 208 -11.52 -6.17 14.24
C GLU A 208 -11.18 -4.71 13.97
N GLU A 209 -12.06 -3.82 14.40
CA GLU A 209 -11.74 -2.40 14.43
C GLU A 209 -10.52 -2.16 15.33
N TRP A 210 -9.79 -1.10 15.05
CA TRP A 210 -8.62 -0.76 15.85
C TRP A 210 -9.03 -0.34 17.27
N HIS A 211 -8.42 -0.95 18.26
CA HIS A 211 -8.55 -0.57 19.66
C HIS A 211 -7.18 -0.36 20.28
N ARG A 212 -7.11 0.59 21.20
CA ARG A 212 -5.85 0.96 21.86
C ARG A 212 -5.19 -0.21 22.59
N ASP A 213 -6.01 -1.06 23.19
CA ASP A 213 -5.55 -2.15 24.06
C ASP A 213 -5.45 -3.51 23.34
N THR A 214 -5.73 -3.53 22.03
CA THR A 214 -5.69 -4.75 21.23
C THR A 214 -4.54 -4.70 20.24
N VAL A 215 -3.45 -5.40 20.56
CA VAL A 215 -2.29 -5.54 19.69
C VAL A 215 -2.50 -6.72 18.75
N GLN A 216 -2.27 -6.51 17.46
CA GLN A 216 -2.23 -7.62 16.50
C GLN A 216 -1.06 -8.57 16.84
N PRO A 217 -1.25 -9.89 16.70
CA PRO A 217 -0.19 -10.83 16.98
C PRO A 217 0.96 -10.68 15.98
N GLY A 218 2.13 -11.15 16.39
CA GLY A 218 3.33 -11.19 15.57
C GLY A 218 4.17 -9.91 15.60
N TYR A 219 5.30 -9.99 14.94
CA TYR A 219 6.35 -8.96 14.96
C TYR A 219 5.84 -7.60 14.45
N TRP A 220 5.25 -7.57 13.26
CA TRP A 220 4.70 -6.34 12.70
C TRP A 220 3.49 -5.81 13.47
N GLY A 221 2.73 -6.67 14.15
CA GLY A 221 1.57 -6.25 14.93
C GLY A 221 1.93 -5.28 16.05
N ALA A 222 3.00 -5.55 16.78
CA ALA A 222 3.50 -4.66 17.84
C ALA A 222 4.01 -3.32 17.29
N ILE A 223 4.73 -3.34 16.16
CA ILE A 223 5.22 -2.14 15.49
C ILE A 223 4.05 -1.30 14.96
N ALA A 224 3.10 -1.95 14.29
CA ALA A 224 1.89 -1.32 13.75
C ALA A 224 1.08 -0.61 14.85
N GLN A 225 0.92 -1.27 16.01
CA GLN A 225 0.19 -0.69 17.16
C GLN A 225 0.82 0.64 17.59
N ASN A 226 2.14 0.72 17.69
CA ASN A 226 2.82 1.97 18.06
C ASN A 226 2.55 3.07 17.05
N TRP A 227 2.69 2.78 15.75
CA TRP A 227 2.42 3.74 14.70
C TRP A 227 0.97 4.20 14.68
N GLN A 228 0.01 3.28 14.82
CA GLN A 228 -1.43 3.56 14.85
C GLN A 228 -1.87 4.33 16.10
N MET A 229 -1.18 4.18 17.24
CA MET A 229 -1.45 4.97 18.43
C MET A 229 -1.16 6.45 18.21
N SER A 230 -0.07 6.77 17.54
CA SER A 230 0.36 8.15 17.28
C SER A 230 -0.28 8.76 16.04
N ASN A 231 -0.80 7.94 15.12
CA ASN A 231 -1.32 8.36 13.82
C ASN A 231 -2.71 7.73 13.58
N PRO A 232 -3.79 8.43 13.91
CA PRO A 232 -5.16 7.91 13.75
C PRO A 232 -5.51 7.48 12.33
N ASP A 233 -4.96 8.16 11.32
CA ASP A 233 -5.20 7.87 9.90
C ASP A 233 -4.65 6.49 9.45
N LEU A 234 -3.81 5.86 10.28
CA LEU A 234 -3.27 4.53 10.01
C LEU A 234 -4.06 3.38 10.67
N ARG A 235 -5.22 3.67 11.29
CA ARG A 235 -5.96 2.71 12.13
C ARG A 235 -6.88 1.75 11.36
N LEU A 236 -6.62 1.49 10.10
CA LEU A 236 -7.41 0.54 9.31
C LEU A 236 -6.94 -0.90 9.58
N ARG A 237 -7.85 -1.72 10.10
CA ARG A 237 -7.59 -3.15 10.36
C ARG A 237 -8.70 -4.07 9.86
N LYS A 238 -9.95 -3.63 9.98
CA LYS A 238 -11.11 -4.41 9.60
C LYS A 238 -11.21 -4.47 8.08
N LYS A 239 -11.39 -5.66 7.54
CA LYS A 239 -11.57 -5.88 6.11
C LYS A 239 -13.05 -5.92 5.78
N SER A 240 -13.52 -5.09 4.86
CA SER A 240 -14.90 -5.12 4.39
C SER A 240 -15.21 -6.42 3.65
N ASP A 241 -16.48 -6.85 3.66
CA ASP A 241 -16.91 -8.04 2.91
C ASP A 241 -16.66 -7.88 1.40
N GLY A 242 -16.77 -6.65 0.91
CA GLY A 242 -16.44 -6.32 -0.49
C GLY A 242 -14.96 -6.58 -0.80
N TRP A 243 -14.07 -6.11 0.07
CA TRP A 243 -12.64 -6.32 -0.08
C TRP A 243 -12.27 -7.81 -0.05
N GLN A 244 -12.82 -8.57 0.90
CA GLN A 244 -12.58 -10.02 1.00
C GLN A 244 -13.00 -10.76 -0.29
N LYS A 245 -14.17 -10.41 -0.85
CA LYS A 245 -14.63 -10.96 -2.12
C LYS A 245 -13.69 -10.62 -3.28
N GLN A 246 -13.13 -9.41 -3.30
CA GLN A 246 -12.17 -9.00 -4.32
C GLN A 246 -10.85 -9.77 -4.20
N MET A 247 -10.36 -10.01 -2.99
CA MET A 247 -9.14 -10.80 -2.77
C MET A 247 -9.32 -12.26 -3.17
N GLN A 248 -10.49 -12.85 -2.90
CA GLN A 248 -10.81 -14.20 -3.37
C GLN A 248 -10.87 -14.28 -4.91
N LYS A 249 -11.41 -13.25 -5.58
CA LYS A 249 -11.40 -13.17 -7.05
C LYS A 249 -9.96 -13.07 -7.57
N ALA A 250 -9.14 -12.20 -6.99
CA ALA A 250 -7.73 -12.04 -7.35
C ALA A 250 -6.97 -13.37 -7.25
N TYR A 251 -7.18 -14.11 -6.16
CA TYR A 251 -6.58 -15.43 -5.98
C TYR A 251 -7.11 -16.43 -7.03
N THR A 252 -8.42 -16.46 -7.27
CA THR A 252 -9.03 -17.37 -8.26
C THR A 252 -8.47 -17.10 -9.65
N GLU A 253 -8.31 -15.84 -10.02
CA GLU A 253 -7.70 -15.48 -11.29
C GLU A 253 -6.25 -15.91 -11.36
N LEU A 254 -5.44 -15.58 -10.34
CA LEU A 254 -4.05 -15.99 -10.26
C LEU A 254 -3.91 -17.53 -10.32
N SER A 255 -4.79 -18.26 -9.64
CA SER A 255 -4.78 -19.72 -9.62
C SER A 255 -5.31 -20.35 -10.92
N GLY A 256 -6.24 -19.68 -11.59
CA GLY A 256 -6.84 -20.10 -12.87
C GLY A 256 -6.01 -19.74 -14.09
N LEU A 257 -5.16 -18.71 -13.97
CA LEU A 257 -4.20 -18.41 -15.01
C LEU A 257 -3.33 -19.64 -15.23
N HIS A 258 -3.33 -20.16 -16.46
CA HIS A 258 -2.24 -21.01 -16.90
C HIS A 258 -0.98 -20.16 -16.89
N LEU A 259 -0.32 -20.14 -15.73
CA LEU A 259 0.87 -19.35 -15.44
C LEU A 259 2.09 -19.59 -16.38
N PRO A 260 2.08 -20.52 -17.39
CA PRO A 260 3.08 -20.48 -18.46
C PRO A 260 3.09 -19.13 -19.17
N VAL A 261 2.03 -18.33 -19.02
CA VAL A 261 1.95 -16.95 -19.52
C VAL A 261 2.76 -15.97 -18.70
N LEU A 262 3.19 -16.33 -17.49
CA LEU A 262 4.35 -15.69 -16.87
C LEU A 262 5.62 -16.03 -17.65
N SER A 263 5.56 -15.95 -18.98
CA SER A 263 6.76 -15.76 -19.78
C SER A 263 7.34 -14.42 -19.36
N LEU A 264 8.02 -14.44 -18.23
CA LEU A 264 8.91 -13.39 -17.80
C LEU A 264 9.91 -13.22 -18.94
N LYS A 265 9.51 -12.44 -19.96
CA LYS A 265 10.33 -12.17 -21.16
C LYS A 265 11.67 -11.59 -20.74
N SER A 266 11.68 -10.87 -19.61
CA SER A 266 12.87 -10.31 -18.98
C SER A 266 13.83 -11.31 -18.38
N GLY A 267 13.47 -12.59 -18.29
CA GLY A 267 14.28 -13.54 -17.53
C GLY A 267 14.14 -13.40 -16.00
N ALA A 268 13.21 -12.58 -15.52
CA ALA A 268 12.99 -12.34 -14.10
C ALA A 268 12.76 -13.65 -13.32
N GLN A 269 13.26 -13.68 -12.09
CA GLN A 269 13.10 -14.82 -11.18
C GLN A 269 12.02 -14.53 -10.16
N VAL A 270 11.46 -15.58 -9.59
CA VAL A 270 10.47 -15.48 -8.50
C VAL A 270 11.01 -16.15 -7.25
N LEU A 271 10.90 -15.45 -6.12
CA LEU A 271 11.15 -16.00 -4.80
C LEU A 271 9.84 -16.01 -4.02
N VAL A 272 9.44 -17.17 -3.54
CA VAL A 272 8.34 -17.31 -2.59
C VAL A 272 8.95 -17.55 -1.22
N LEU A 273 8.68 -16.65 -0.28
CA LEU A 273 9.12 -16.72 1.11
C LEU A 273 7.95 -17.16 1.98
N GLU A 274 8.10 -18.30 2.63
CA GLU A 274 7.09 -18.87 3.52
C GLU A 274 7.57 -18.77 4.97
N PRO A 275 6.89 -18.00 5.85
CA PRO A 275 7.26 -17.91 7.26
C PRO A 275 7.14 -19.26 7.94
N LYS A 276 8.18 -19.68 8.69
CA LYS A 276 8.18 -20.93 9.47
C LYS A 276 7.09 -20.98 10.53
N SER A 277 6.67 -19.83 11.03
CA SER A 277 5.59 -19.66 12.01
C SER A 277 4.27 -19.22 11.39
N GLY A 278 4.13 -19.28 10.07
CA GLY A 278 2.96 -18.81 9.34
C GLY A 278 1.69 -19.56 9.76
N THR A 279 0.68 -18.79 10.13
CA THR A 279 -0.63 -19.33 10.55
C THR A 279 -1.62 -19.42 9.40
N THR A 280 -1.30 -18.87 8.23
CA THR A 280 -2.28 -18.59 7.17
C THR A 280 -2.10 -19.43 5.93
N ASN A 281 -0.93 -20.03 5.71
CA ASN A 281 -0.65 -20.66 4.43
C ASN A 281 -0.32 -22.13 4.57
N ASN A 282 -0.96 -22.89 3.71
CA ASN A 282 -0.66 -24.28 3.51
C ASN A 282 0.64 -24.37 2.68
N ALA A 283 1.70 -24.95 3.25
CA ALA A 283 2.98 -25.14 2.55
C ALA A 283 2.83 -25.82 1.19
N ASN A 284 1.85 -26.72 1.06
CA ASN A 284 1.51 -27.33 -0.22
C ASN A 284 1.00 -26.32 -1.25
N SER A 285 0.33 -25.26 -0.81
CA SER A 285 -0.16 -24.20 -1.71
C SER A 285 0.98 -23.31 -2.20
N ALA A 286 1.96 -22.96 -1.35
CA ALA A 286 3.14 -22.20 -1.73
C ALA A 286 4.02 -23.02 -2.70
N SER A 287 4.21 -24.31 -2.42
CA SER A 287 4.91 -25.23 -3.32
C SER A 287 4.19 -25.39 -4.66
N ALA A 288 2.85 -25.55 -4.65
CA ALA A 288 2.04 -25.65 -5.86
C ALA A 288 2.07 -24.35 -6.68
N LEU A 289 2.06 -23.20 -6.02
CA LEU A 289 2.25 -21.91 -6.70
C LEU A 289 3.63 -21.85 -7.38
N CYS A 290 4.69 -22.13 -6.63
CA CYS A 290 6.06 -22.04 -7.13
C CYS A 290 6.31 -23.04 -8.27
N ALA A 291 5.76 -24.24 -8.23
CA ALA A 291 5.86 -25.22 -9.30
C ALA A 291 5.23 -24.75 -10.64
N ARG A 292 4.33 -23.79 -10.59
CA ARG A 292 3.64 -23.21 -11.77
C ARG A 292 4.34 -21.96 -12.31
N LEU A 293 5.26 -21.38 -11.55
CA LEU A 293 5.99 -20.17 -11.90
C LEU A 293 7.34 -20.53 -12.53
N PRO A 294 7.69 -19.97 -13.68
CA PRO A 294 9.01 -20.20 -14.24
C PRO A 294 10.07 -19.56 -13.34
N ARG A 295 11.19 -20.27 -13.17
CA ARG A 295 12.33 -19.81 -12.35
C ARG A 295 11.95 -19.43 -10.93
N CYS A 296 11.01 -20.16 -10.33
CA CYS A 296 10.59 -19.94 -8.96
C CYS A 296 11.44 -20.73 -7.99
N LYS A 297 11.82 -20.08 -6.89
CA LYS A 297 12.43 -20.69 -5.70
C LYS A 297 11.49 -20.52 -4.52
N LEU A 298 11.15 -21.61 -3.85
CA LEU A 298 10.48 -21.58 -2.55
C LEU A 298 11.53 -21.64 -1.44
N GLN A 299 11.43 -20.76 -0.46
CA GLN A 299 12.36 -20.68 0.66
C GLN A 299 11.61 -20.44 1.97
N PRO A 300 11.91 -21.19 3.05
CA PRO A 300 11.42 -20.85 4.37
C PRO A 300 12.05 -19.54 4.86
N ASN A 301 11.28 -18.74 5.60
CA ASN A 301 11.71 -17.48 6.18
C ASN A 301 11.54 -17.48 7.69
N ASP A 302 12.48 -16.88 8.43
CA ASP A 302 12.51 -16.86 9.89
C ASP A 302 11.65 -15.75 10.52
N GLY A 303 10.79 -15.13 9.73
CA GLY A 303 9.88 -14.08 10.15
C GLY A 303 10.19 -12.72 9.50
N PRO A 304 9.39 -11.68 9.81
CA PRO A 304 9.48 -10.38 9.15
C PRO A 304 10.86 -9.71 9.25
N GLN A 305 11.59 -9.90 10.33
CA GLN A 305 12.95 -9.38 10.52
C GLN A 305 13.97 -9.98 9.55
N ALA A 306 13.71 -11.18 9.02
CA ALA A 306 14.56 -11.84 8.03
C ALA A 306 14.20 -11.43 6.58
N LEU A 307 13.13 -10.66 6.38
CA LEU A 307 12.66 -10.29 5.05
C LEU A 307 13.72 -9.50 4.26
N GLY A 308 14.33 -8.48 4.87
CA GLY A 308 15.38 -7.70 4.25
C GLY A 308 16.59 -8.54 3.83
N PRO A 309 17.21 -9.31 4.75
CA PRO A 309 18.30 -10.25 4.41
C PRO A 309 17.97 -11.21 3.27
N ASP A 310 16.78 -11.80 3.26
CA ASP A 310 16.38 -12.72 2.19
C ASP A 310 16.21 -12.03 0.83
N ILE A 311 15.65 -10.81 0.80
CA ILE A 311 15.57 -10.00 -0.41
C ILE A 311 16.97 -9.63 -0.90
N ILE A 312 17.88 -9.21 -0.02
CA ILE A 312 19.26 -8.86 -0.35
C ILE A 312 19.96 -10.06 -1.00
N ALA A 313 19.90 -11.23 -0.38
CA ALA A 313 20.48 -12.45 -0.92
C ALA A 313 19.90 -12.81 -2.30
N PHE A 314 18.60 -12.62 -2.49
CA PHE A 314 17.93 -12.88 -3.76
C PHE A 314 18.39 -11.90 -4.86
N ILE A 315 18.53 -10.61 -4.56
CA ILE A 315 19.01 -9.59 -5.51
C ILE A 315 20.47 -9.86 -5.89
N GLN A 316 21.32 -10.11 -4.90
CA GLN A 316 22.76 -10.39 -5.12
C GLN A 316 22.99 -11.61 -5.98
N ALA A 317 22.18 -12.67 -5.84
CA ALA A 317 22.26 -13.85 -6.69
C ALA A 317 21.93 -13.60 -8.17
N GLN A 318 21.31 -12.46 -8.50
CA GLN A 318 20.91 -12.11 -9.86
C GLN A 318 21.72 -10.96 -10.46
N THR A 319 22.51 -10.29 -9.65
CA THR A 319 23.38 -9.20 -10.09
C THR A 319 24.79 -9.77 -10.22
N PRO A 320 25.38 -9.87 -11.42
CA PRO A 320 26.76 -10.33 -11.56
C PRO A 320 27.66 -9.42 -10.73
N THR A 321 28.50 -10.01 -9.90
CA THR A 321 29.64 -9.31 -9.27
C THR A 321 30.59 -8.92 -10.38
N HIS A 322 30.66 -7.63 -10.68
CA HIS A 322 31.70 -7.06 -11.56
C HIS A 322 33.01 -6.88 -10.79
#